data_516629dde8788b81f5d700b085ca4c06
#
_entry.id   516629dde8788b81f5d700b085ca4c06
#
_cell.length_a   1.000
_cell.length_b   1.000
_cell.length_c   1.000
_cell.angle_alpha   90.00
_cell.angle_beta   90.00
_cell.angle_gamma   90.00
#
_symmetry.space_group_name_H-M   'P 1'
#
loop_
_entity.id
_entity.type
_entity.pdbx_description
1 polymer ?
#
loop_
_entity_poly.entity_id
_entity_poly.type
_entity_poly.pdbx_seq_one_letter_code
_entity_poly.pdbx_strand_id
1 'polypeptide(L)'
;MKTGYTLDIPTLDQFIQRFGESVPKSKTLKKQKARRIIKRYTIPERYLEGLTGDEKLLRQIELVSKKRQGRTERFKPLKSDIIARVKGIPKKGSCTQRWDQMYPNAKSIAQKSKISGIPQDILKKVDNKGQGAYYSSGSRPGQTAISWGKARLNCFLLNKKTVTQGPDKNLYEEAIQRSPKAKAWFAKTKF
;
A
#
# COMPACT_ATOMS: atom_id res chain seq x y z
N MET A 1 0.27 21.39 27.53
CA MET A 1 1.59 21.45 26.84
C MET A 1 1.59 20.41 25.75
N LYS A 2 1.55 20.84 24.47
CA LYS A 2 1.58 19.94 23.30
C LYS A 2 3.03 19.78 22.88
N THR A 3 3.67 18.65 23.19
CA THR A 3 4.98 18.30 22.65
C THR A 3 4.80 17.85 21.21
N GLY A 4 4.99 18.79 20.28
CA GLY A 4 5.07 18.48 18.84
C GLY A 4 6.37 17.75 18.57
N TYR A 5 6.30 16.44 18.29
CA TYR A 5 7.41 15.72 17.67
C TYR A 5 7.44 16.13 16.18
N THR A 6 8.26 17.09 15.84
CA THR A 6 8.73 17.29 14.47
C THR A 6 9.66 16.14 14.16
N LEU A 7 9.19 15.18 13.36
CA LEU A 7 10.06 14.20 12.73
C LEU A 7 10.95 14.97 11.74
N ASP A 8 12.20 15.22 12.13
CA ASP A 8 13.25 15.65 11.22
C ASP A 8 13.46 14.56 10.16
N ILE A 9 12.78 14.74 9.02
CA ILE A 9 12.98 13.88 7.87
C ILE A 9 14.26 14.37 7.19
N PRO A 10 15.36 13.61 7.22
CA PRO A 10 16.61 14.03 6.58
C PRO A 10 16.36 14.26 5.10
N THR A 11 16.95 15.33 4.54
CA THR A 11 16.92 15.59 3.10
C THR A 11 17.54 14.43 2.33
N LEU A 12 17.20 14.30 1.04
CA LEU A 12 17.74 13.24 0.18
C LEU A 12 19.28 13.23 0.23
N ASP A 13 19.91 14.39 0.26
CA ASP A 13 21.38 14.52 0.33
C ASP A 13 21.96 14.08 1.68
N GLN A 14 21.31 14.43 2.79
CA GLN A 14 21.67 13.94 4.11
C GLN A 14 21.49 12.42 4.22
N PHE A 15 20.46 11.87 3.56
CA PHE A 15 20.22 10.44 3.52
C PHE A 15 21.27 9.72 2.65
N ILE A 16 21.61 10.27 1.48
CA ILE A 16 22.66 9.76 0.59
C ILE A 16 24.04 9.86 1.28
N GLN A 17 24.33 10.98 1.94
CA GLN A 17 25.57 11.18 2.68
C GLN A 17 25.70 10.18 3.84
N ARG A 18 24.65 10.03 4.64
CA ARG A 18 24.65 9.14 5.82
C ARG A 18 24.69 7.65 5.48
N PHE A 19 24.15 7.24 4.33
CA PHE A 19 24.10 5.85 3.87
C PHE A 19 24.93 5.57 2.62
N GLY A 20 25.39 6.61 1.92
CA GLY A 20 26.25 6.53 0.73
C GLY A 20 27.71 6.29 1.06
N GLU A 21 28.21 6.85 2.17
CA GLU A 21 29.62 6.76 2.57
C GLU A 21 30.00 5.42 3.22
N SER A 22 29.05 4.65 3.74
CA SER A 22 29.31 3.40 4.46
C SER A 22 29.27 2.14 3.61
N VAL A 23 29.39 2.26 2.27
CA VAL A 23 29.38 1.08 1.41
C VAL A 23 30.80 0.68 0.99
N PRO A 24 31.43 -0.30 1.68
CA PRO A 24 32.80 -0.72 1.38
C PRO A 24 32.98 -1.25 -0.05
N LYS A 25 34.21 -1.19 -0.58
CA LYS A 25 34.60 -1.65 -1.95
C LYS A 25 34.32 -3.14 -2.26
N SER A 26 33.88 -3.95 -1.28
CA SER A 26 33.36 -5.32 -1.49
C SER A 26 31.96 -5.36 -2.16
N LYS A 27 31.48 -4.23 -2.67
CA LYS A 27 30.15 -4.00 -3.26
C LYS A 27 29.86 -4.83 -4.50
N THR A 28 30.86 -5.05 -5.35
CA THR A 28 30.65 -5.71 -6.65
C THR A 28 30.16 -7.13 -6.48
N LEU A 29 30.74 -7.87 -5.53
CA LEU A 29 30.36 -9.27 -5.27
C LEU A 29 28.96 -9.37 -4.64
N LYS A 30 28.64 -8.49 -3.69
CA LYS A 30 27.28 -8.42 -3.09
C LYS A 30 26.24 -8.00 -4.12
N LYS A 31 26.57 -7.06 -5.01
CA LYS A 31 25.69 -6.58 -6.10
C LYS A 31 25.46 -7.67 -7.14
N GLN A 32 26.48 -8.44 -7.50
CA GLN A 32 26.38 -9.60 -8.41
C GLN A 32 25.55 -10.73 -7.80
N LYS A 33 25.78 -11.07 -6.51
CA LYS A 33 25.01 -12.08 -5.79
C LYS A 33 23.52 -11.69 -5.67
N ALA A 34 23.25 -10.42 -5.38
CA ALA A 34 21.91 -9.85 -5.37
C ALA A 34 21.23 -9.93 -6.75
N ARG A 35 21.92 -9.56 -7.83
CA ARG A 35 21.40 -9.68 -9.21
C ARG A 35 21.09 -11.12 -9.60
N ARG A 36 21.89 -12.11 -9.18
CA ARG A 36 21.61 -13.55 -9.42
C ARG A 36 20.36 -14.00 -8.69
N ILE A 37 20.14 -13.54 -7.45
CA ILE A 37 18.93 -13.87 -6.67
C ILE A 37 17.70 -13.24 -7.31
N ILE A 38 17.79 -11.98 -7.74
CA ILE A 38 16.69 -11.23 -8.36
C ILE A 38 16.25 -11.87 -9.68
N LYS A 39 17.19 -12.37 -10.50
CA LYS A 39 16.86 -13.06 -11.78
C LYS A 39 15.92 -14.25 -11.61
N ARG A 40 15.87 -14.85 -10.41
CA ARG A 40 14.95 -15.97 -10.09
C ARG A 40 13.53 -15.52 -9.72
N TYR A 41 13.30 -14.23 -9.57
CA TYR A 41 12.01 -13.69 -9.16
C TYR A 41 11.54 -12.65 -10.17
N THR A 42 10.43 -12.91 -10.82
CA THR A 42 9.75 -11.91 -11.64
C THR A 42 9.04 -10.91 -10.75
N ILE A 43 9.50 -9.67 -10.74
CA ILE A 43 8.86 -8.56 -10.03
C ILE A 43 8.15 -7.71 -11.09
N PRO A 44 6.82 -7.60 -11.02
CA PRO A 44 6.07 -6.78 -11.97
C PRO A 44 6.55 -5.32 -11.93
N GLU A 45 6.67 -4.68 -13.12
CA GLU A 45 7.19 -3.31 -13.27
C GLU A 45 6.42 -2.29 -12.43
N ARG A 46 5.12 -2.49 -12.22
CA ARG A 46 4.29 -1.64 -11.33
C ARG A 46 4.84 -1.47 -9.92
N TYR A 47 5.68 -2.40 -9.45
CA TYR A 47 6.34 -2.31 -8.13
C TYR A 47 7.66 -1.54 -8.17
N LEU A 48 8.13 -1.20 -9.37
CA LEU A 48 9.38 -0.48 -9.62
C LEU A 48 9.14 0.90 -10.25
N GLU A 49 7.87 1.22 -10.51
CA GLU A 49 7.43 2.42 -11.21
C GLU A 49 7.97 3.70 -10.53
N GLY A 50 8.56 4.59 -11.32
CA GLY A 50 9.11 5.86 -10.86
C GLY A 50 10.48 5.77 -10.18
N LEU A 51 11.01 4.56 -9.96
CA LEU A 51 12.35 4.34 -9.44
C LEU A 51 13.37 4.18 -10.59
N THR A 52 14.61 4.57 -10.36
CA THR A 52 15.68 4.51 -11.38
C THR A 52 16.90 3.77 -10.85
N GLY A 53 17.71 3.20 -11.76
CA GLY A 53 19.03 2.66 -11.46
C GLY A 53 19.13 1.81 -10.19
N ASP A 54 19.94 2.25 -9.25
CA ASP A 54 20.19 1.55 -7.98
C ASP A 54 18.95 1.53 -7.05
N GLU A 55 18.01 2.46 -7.21
CA GLU A 55 16.75 2.46 -6.44
C GLU A 55 15.85 1.29 -6.85
N LYS A 56 15.75 0.99 -8.16
CA LYS A 56 15.06 -0.20 -8.66
C LYS A 56 15.70 -1.46 -8.09
N LEU A 57 17.02 -1.54 -8.09
CA LEU A 57 17.76 -2.67 -7.56
C LEU A 57 17.52 -2.82 -6.04
N LEU A 58 17.59 -1.73 -5.28
CA LEU A 58 17.28 -1.73 -3.86
C LEU A 58 15.86 -2.26 -3.61
N ARG A 59 14.87 -1.73 -4.34
CA ARG A 59 13.48 -2.15 -4.25
C ARG A 59 13.29 -3.64 -4.51
N GLN A 60 13.94 -4.16 -5.55
CA GLN A 60 13.91 -5.59 -5.90
C GLN A 60 14.48 -6.45 -4.78
N ILE A 61 15.64 -6.07 -4.23
CA ILE A 61 16.27 -6.77 -3.09
C ILE A 61 15.33 -6.79 -1.89
N GLU A 62 14.75 -5.65 -1.54
CA GLU A 62 13.84 -5.53 -0.39
C GLU A 62 12.58 -6.38 -0.56
N LEU A 63 11.96 -6.37 -1.73
CA LEU A 63 10.76 -7.17 -2.01
C LEU A 63 11.03 -8.68 -1.96
N VAL A 64 12.17 -9.13 -2.50
CA VAL A 64 12.58 -10.53 -2.43
C VAL A 64 12.92 -10.95 -1.00
N SER A 65 13.63 -10.09 -0.26
CA SER A 65 13.98 -10.35 1.14
C SER A 65 12.75 -10.42 2.02
N LYS A 66 11.76 -9.54 1.82
CA LYS A 66 10.50 -9.54 2.59
C LYS A 66 9.73 -10.85 2.49
N LYS A 67 9.77 -11.52 1.33
CA LYS A 67 9.14 -12.84 1.16
C LYS A 67 9.78 -13.93 2.03
N ARG A 68 11.05 -13.74 2.41
CA ARG A 68 11.84 -14.71 3.20
C ARG A 68 11.89 -14.39 4.69
N GLN A 69 11.47 -13.17 5.08
CA GLN A 69 11.55 -12.71 6.47
C GLN A 69 10.39 -13.24 7.31
N GLY A 70 10.65 -13.45 8.59
CA GLY A 70 9.63 -13.77 9.58
C GLY A 70 8.55 -12.68 9.72
N ARG A 71 7.44 -13.03 10.39
CA ARG A 71 6.25 -12.18 10.46
C ARG A 71 6.54 -10.77 11.00
N THR A 72 7.36 -10.66 12.05
CA THR A 72 7.72 -9.39 12.71
C THR A 72 8.49 -8.43 11.80
N GLU A 73 9.45 -8.94 11.03
CA GLU A 73 10.26 -8.11 10.12
C GLU A 73 9.47 -7.59 8.91
N ARG A 74 8.37 -8.25 8.53
CA ARG A 74 7.51 -7.81 7.43
C ARG A 74 6.80 -6.48 7.70
N PHE A 75 6.65 -6.09 8.97
CA PHE A 75 5.98 -4.84 9.35
C PHE A 75 6.86 -3.59 9.24
N LYS A 76 8.17 -3.75 9.05
CA LYS A 76 9.07 -2.60 8.88
C LYS A 76 8.88 -1.95 7.49
N PRO A 77 8.83 -0.61 7.41
CA PRO A 77 8.79 0.09 6.13
C PRO A 77 10.03 -0.23 5.29
N LEU A 78 9.86 -0.32 3.98
CA LEU A 78 10.99 -0.48 3.07
C LEU A 78 11.72 0.87 2.90
N LYS A 79 13.05 0.85 2.83
CA LYS A 79 13.86 2.05 2.56
C LYS A 79 13.49 2.67 1.21
N SER A 80 13.25 1.84 0.20
CA SER A 80 12.78 2.28 -1.12
C SER A 80 11.41 2.97 -1.08
N ASP A 81 10.52 2.66 -0.13
CA ASP A 81 9.25 3.37 0.06
C ASP A 81 9.47 4.78 0.62
N ILE A 82 10.49 4.97 1.45
CA ILE A 82 10.87 6.28 1.98
C ILE A 82 11.41 7.14 0.86
N ILE A 83 12.34 6.62 0.06
CA ILE A 83 12.92 7.30 -1.12
C ILE A 83 11.83 7.71 -2.11
N ALA A 84 10.92 6.79 -2.44
CA ALA A 84 9.82 7.06 -3.36
C ALA A 84 8.89 8.17 -2.86
N ARG A 85 8.62 8.24 -1.55
CA ARG A 85 7.78 9.31 -0.96
C ARG A 85 8.45 10.67 -1.05
N VAL A 86 9.75 10.75 -0.77
CA VAL A 86 10.52 12.00 -0.92
C VAL A 86 10.46 12.50 -2.37
N LYS A 87 10.48 11.58 -3.34
CA LYS A 87 10.34 11.90 -4.77
C LYS A 87 8.89 12.20 -5.23
N GLY A 88 7.91 12.14 -4.33
CA GLY A 88 6.51 12.34 -4.69
C GLY A 88 5.92 11.30 -5.64
N ILE A 89 6.52 10.09 -5.71
CA ILE A 89 6.12 9.02 -6.63
C ILE A 89 4.73 8.47 -6.36
N PRO A 90 4.27 8.28 -5.07
CA PRO A 90 2.98 7.66 -4.83
C PRO A 90 1.83 8.57 -5.24
N LYS A 91 1.11 8.17 -6.28
CA LYS A 91 -0.16 8.80 -6.68
C LYS A 91 -1.33 8.09 -6.00
N LYS A 92 -2.41 8.83 -5.72
CA LYS A 92 -3.66 8.21 -5.27
C LYS A 92 -4.17 7.24 -6.33
N GLY A 93 -4.59 6.04 -5.92
CA GLY A 93 -5.23 5.08 -6.82
C GLY A 93 -6.59 5.58 -7.32
N SER A 94 -7.01 5.10 -8.51
CA SER A 94 -8.26 5.51 -9.18
C SER A 94 -9.50 5.42 -8.28
N CYS A 95 -9.62 4.36 -7.47
CA CYS A 95 -10.74 4.23 -6.53
C CYS A 95 -10.73 5.33 -5.46
N THR A 96 -9.55 5.72 -4.97
CA THR A 96 -9.44 6.78 -3.96
C THR A 96 -9.75 8.13 -4.56
N GLN A 97 -9.26 8.41 -5.77
CA GLN A 97 -9.56 9.66 -6.48
C GLN A 97 -11.07 9.78 -6.73
N ARG A 98 -11.69 8.72 -7.28
CA ARG A 98 -13.12 8.70 -7.57
C ARG A 98 -13.96 8.84 -6.29
N TRP A 99 -13.60 8.14 -5.21
CA TRP A 99 -14.28 8.28 -3.93
C TRP A 99 -14.19 9.70 -3.39
N ASP A 100 -12.99 10.28 -3.39
CA ASP A 100 -12.75 11.66 -2.90
C ASP A 100 -13.51 12.70 -3.71
N GLN A 101 -13.71 12.49 -5.01
CA GLN A 101 -14.52 13.34 -5.88
C GLN A 101 -16.01 13.24 -5.56
N MET A 102 -16.53 12.01 -5.39
CA MET A 102 -17.96 11.78 -5.13
C MET A 102 -18.36 12.12 -3.69
N TYR A 103 -17.46 11.89 -2.74
CA TYR A 103 -17.73 12.00 -1.29
C TYR A 103 -16.56 12.67 -0.55
N PRO A 104 -16.28 13.97 -0.81
CA PRO A 104 -15.10 14.67 -0.28
C PRO A 104 -15.06 14.69 1.26
N ASN A 105 -16.22 14.70 1.91
CA ASN A 105 -16.36 14.75 3.36
C ASN A 105 -16.39 13.37 4.05
N ALA A 106 -16.39 12.28 3.27
CA ALA A 106 -16.45 10.91 3.81
C ALA A 106 -15.06 10.30 3.97
N LYS A 107 -14.29 10.77 4.95
CA LYS A 107 -12.91 10.32 5.20
C LYS A 107 -12.82 9.15 6.18
N SER A 108 -13.65 9.14 7.22
CA SER A 108 -13.64 8.09 8.25
C SER A 108 -14.49 6.87 7.86
N ILE A 109 -14.22 5.72 8.49
CA ILE A 109 -15.01 4.50 8.31
C ILE A 109 -16.47 4.73 8.74
N ALA A 110 -16.69 5.49 9.82
CA ALA A 110 -18.03 5.80 10.29
C ALA A 110 -18.84 6.60 9.25
N GLN A 111 -18.24 7.63 8.65
CA GLN A 111 -18.87 8.42 7.59
C GLN A 111 -19.17 7.55 6.35
N LYS A 112 -18.23 6.71 5.95
CA LYS A 112 -18.41 5.77 4.83
C LYS A 112 -19.53 4.77 5.08
N SER A 113 -19.61 4.23 6.30
CA SER A 113 -20.69 3.35 6.73
C SER A 113 -22.06 4.06 6.70
N LYS A 114 -22.13 5.29 7.21
CA LYS A 114 -23.36 6.09 7.19
C LYS A 114 -23.90 6.31 5.76
N ILE A 115 -23.01 6.59 4.81
CA ILE A 115 -23.36 6.82 3.41
C ILE A 115 -23.77 5.52 2.72
N SER A 116 -22.95 4.49 2.81
CA SER A 116 -23.15 3.23 2.08
C SER A 116 -24.13 2.27 2.75
N GLY A 117 -24.37 2.43 4.06
CA GLY A 117 -25.13 1.49 4.85
C GLY A 117 -24.39 0.18 5.16
N ILE A 118 -23.13 0.07 4.75
CA ILE A 118 -22.31 -1.12 5.04
C ILE A 118 -21.86 -1.05 6.51
N PRO A 119 -22.01 -2.14 7.29
CA PRO A 119 -21.59 -2.18 8.68
C PRO A 119 -20.12 -1.83 8.87
N GLN A 120 -19.80 -1.05 9.92
CA GLN A 120 -18.44 -0.57 10.16
C GLN A 120 -17.41 -1.68 10.37
N ASP A 121 -17.81 -2.77 11.02
CA ASP A 121 -16.97 -3.94 11.25
C ASP A 121 -16.53 -4.59 9.93
N ILE A 122 -17.41 -4.66 8.94
CA ILE A 122 -17.08 -5.14 7.59
C ILE A 122 -16.08 -4.20 6.91
N LEU A 123 -16.32 -2.88 6.97
CA LEU A 123 -15.38 -1.90 6.40
C LEU A 123 -14.00 -1.96 7.06
N LYS A 124 -13.95 -2.18 8.39
CA LYS A 124 -12.68 -2.41 9.11
C LYS A 124 -11.99 -3.69 8.64
N LYS A 125 -12.73 -4.79 8.45
CA LYS A 125 -12.18 -6.05 7.91
C LYS A 125 -11.57 -5.83 6.52
N VAL A 126 -12.24 -5.08 5.62
CA VAL A 126 -11.71 -4.75 4.28
C VAL A 126 -10.44 -3.92 4.37
N ASP A 127 -10.42 -2.89 5.22
CA ASP A 127 -9.23 -2.04 5.44
C ASP A 127 -8.04 -2.87 5.96
N ASN A 128 -8.28 -3.71 6.98
CA ASN A 128 -7.26 -4.59 7.55
C ASN A 128 -6.72 -5.61 6.54
N LYS A 129 -7.59 -6.20 5.69
CA LYS A 129 -7.14 -7.07 4.58
C LYS A 129 -6.25 -6.31 3.59
N GLY A 130 -6.57 -5.04 3.32
CA GLY A 130 -5.73 -4.17 2.48
C GLY A 130 -4.37 -3.93 3.12
N GLN A 131 -4.33 -3.59 4.40
CA GLN A 131 -3.08 -3.40 5.13
C GLN A 131 -2.26 -4.70 5.17
N GLY A 132 -2.90 -5.85 5.41
CA GLY A 132 -2.24 -7.16 5.37
C GLY A 132 -1.64 -7.49 4.00
N ALA A 133 -2.31 -7.13 2.92
CA ALA A 133 -1.81 -7.32 1.56
C ALA A 133 -0.54 -6.49 1.28
N TYR A 134 -0.42 -5.28 1.84
CA TYR A 134 0.81 -4.49 1.77
C TYR A 134 2.01 -5.27 2.31
N TYR A 135 1.84 -5.94 3.45
CA TYR A 135 2.94 -6.66 4.08
C TYR A 135 3.26 -8.01 3.43
N SER A 136 2.28 -8.69 2.86
CA SER A 136 2.48 -10.02 2.25
C SER A 136 2.93 -9.97 0.79
N SER A 137 2.35 -9.08 -0.01
CA SER A 137 2.57 -9.03 -1.46
C SER A 137 3.49 -7.91 -1.89
N GLY A 138 3.84 -7.00 -0.98
CA GLY A 138 4.46 -5.74 -1.31
C GLY A 138 3.46 -4.75 -1.91
N SER A 139 3.93 -3.53 -2.18
CA SER A 139 3.12 -2.46 -2.74
C SER A 139 3.89 -1.67 -3.78
N ARG A 140 3.20 -0.80 -4.51
CA ARG A 140 3.86 0.20 -5.35
C ARG A 140 4.77 1.09 -4.52
N PRO A 141 5.86 1.63 -5.10
CA PRO A 141 6.80 2.47 -4.37
C PRO A 141 6.12 3.62 -3.64
N GLY A 142 6.57 3.90 -2.42
CA GLY A 142 6.08 5.01 -1.60
C GLY A 142 4.72 4.83 -0.92
N GLN A 143 4.00 3.75 -1.19
CA GLN A 143 2.75 3.43 -0.51
C GLN A 143 2.99 2.97 0.93
N THR A 144 2.00 3.19 1.80
CA THR A 144 1.98 2.69 3.18
C THR A 144 0.89 1.64 3.35
N ALA A 145 0.96 0.83 4.41
CA ALA A 145 -0.11 -0.09 4.74
C ALA A 145 -1.47 0.62 4.87
N ILE A 146 -1.49 1.79 5.52
CA ILE A 146 -2.70 2.60 5.70
C ILE A 146 -3.25 3.08 4.34
N SER A 147 -2.38 3.57 3.44
CA SER A 147 -2.83 4.02 2.11
C SER A 147 -3.35 2.85 1.27
N TRP A 148 -2.76 1.67 1.43
CA TRP A 148 -3.18 0.45 0.74
C TRP A 148 -4.53 -0.06 1.26
N GLY A 149 -4.74 -0.05 2.59
CA GLY A 149 -6.02 -0.34 3.21
C GLY A 149 -7.12 0.59 2.73
N LYS A 150 -6.88 1.91 2.79
CA LYS A 150 -7.83 2.92 2.28
C LYS A 150 -8.16 2.75 0.80
N ALA A 151 -7.16 2.43 -0.04
CA ALA A 151 -7.39 2.21 -1.47
C ALA A 151 -8.28 0.98 -1.70
N ARG A 152 -8.03 -0.14 -1.00
CA ARG A 152 -8.88 -1.34 -1.06
C ARG A 152 -10.29 -1.05 -0.57
N LEU A 153 -10.42 -0.34 0.56
CA LEU A 153 -11.71 0.06 1.12
C LEU A 153 -12.52 0.90 0.14
N ASN A 154 -11.90 1.89 -0.51
CA ASN A 154 -12.57 2.71 -1.51
C ASN A 154 -12.98 1.91 -2.75
N CYS A 155 -12.15 0.96 -3.21
CA CYS A 155 -12.50 0.05 -4.30
C CYS A 155 -13.68 -0.86 -3.92
N PHE A 156 -13.74 -1.34 -2.68
CA PHE A 156 -14.87 -2.13 -2.17
C PHE A 156 -16.16 -1.31 -2.15
N LEU A 157 -16.12 -0.11 -1.60
CA LEU A 157 -17.26 0.82 -1.55
C LEU A 157 -17.79 1.20 -2.93
N LEU A 158 -16.91 1.34 -3.92
CA LEU A 158 -17.26 1.61 -5.32
C LEU A 158 -17.66 0.35 -6.10
N ASN A 159 -17.83 -0.77 -5.43
CA ASN A 159 -18.23 -2.05 -6.04
C ASN A 159 -17.30 -2.49 -7.19
N LYS A 160 -15.98 -2.26 -7.07
CA LYS A 160 -15.04 -2.74 -8.07
C LYS A 160 -14.98 -4.26 -8.07
N LYS A 161 -15.42 -4.88 -9.15
CA LYS A 161 -15.54 -6.35 -9.29
C LYS A 161 -14.27 -7.11 -8.92
N THR A 162 -13.10 -6.59 -9.25
CA THR A 162 -11.80 -7.20 -8.87
C THR A 162 -11.56 -7.26 -7.35
N VAL A 163 -12.36 -6.57 -6.56
CA VAL A 163 -12.32 -6.59 -5.08
C VAL A 163 -13.54 -7.32 -4.54
N THR A 164 -14.76 -6.92 -4.92
CA THR A 164 -16.02 -7.46 -4.39
C THR A 164 -16.35 -8.86 -4.88
N GLN A 165 -15.92 -9.25 -6.08
CA GLN A 165 -16.06 -10.61 -6.62
C GLN A 165 -14.77 -11.44 -6.53
N GLY A 166 -13.70 -10.84 -6.00
CA GLY A 166 -12.40 -11.45 -5.78
C GLY A 166 -12.15 -11.71 -4.30
N PRO A 167 -11.04 -11.16 -3.77
CA PRO A 167 -10.59 -11.48 -2.41
C PRO A 167 -11.52 -11.03 -1.28
N ASP A 168 -12.50 -10.15 -1.55
CA ASP A 168 -13.46 -9.65 -0.56
C ASP A 168 -14.90 -10.12 -0.82
N LYS A 169 -15.07 -11.17 -1.65
CA LYS A 169 -16.39 -11.71 -1.98
C LYS A 169 -17.20 -12.07 -0.73
N ASN A 170 -16.58 -12.73 0.22
CA ASN A 170 -17.22 -13.10 1.48
C ASN A 170 -17.71 -11.88 2.29
N LEU A 171 -16.93 -10.78 2.31
CA LEU A 171 -17.32 -9.55 3.00
C LEU A 171 -18.40 -8.78 2.24
N TYR A 172 -18.40 -8.86 0.92
CA TYR A 172 -19.47 -8.33 0.08
C TYR A 172 -20.80 -9.08 0.34
N GLU A 173 -20.77 -10.41 0.37
CA GLU A 173 -21.93 -11.25 0.66
C GLU A 173 -22.45 -11.00 2.09
N GLU A 174 -21.55 -10.94 3.09
CA GLU A 174 -21.89 -10.59 4.47
C GLU A 174 -22.56 -9.21 4.55
N ALA A 175 -22.08 -8.21 3.80
CA ALA A 175 -22.62 -6.85 3.82
C ALA A 175 -24.06 -6.80 3.28
N ILE A 176 -24.34 -7.46 2.16
CA ILE A 176 -25.68 -7.46 1.55
C ILE A 176 -26.69 -8.28 2.33
N GLN A 177 -26.24 -9.31 3.04
CA GLN A 177 -27.12 -10.11 3.93
C GLN A 177 -27.50 -9.34 5.20
N ARG A 178 -26.54 -8.61 5.80
CA ARG A 178 -26.73 -7.91 7.07
C ARG A 178 -27.41 -6.55 6.93
N SER A 179 -27.41 -5.94 5.74
CA SER A 179 -27.93 -4.58 5.54
C SER A 179 -28.66 -4.41 4.20
N PRO A 180 -29.99 -4.21 4.22
CA PRO A 180 -30.75 -3.86 3.02
C PRO A 180 -30.23 -2.57 2.34
N LYS A 181 -29.74 -1.60 3.14
CA LYS A 181 -29.14 -0.37 2.63
C LYS A 181 -27.84 -0.65 1.89
N ALA A 182 -26.98 -1.57 2.40
CA ALA A 182 -25.77 -2.00 1.69
C ALA A 182 -26.09 -2.72 0.37
N LYS A 183 -27.14 -3.56 0.37
CA LYS A 183 -27.62 -4.22 -0.85
C LYS A 183 -28.04 -3.19 -1.91
N ALA A 184 -28.84 -2.19 -1.51
CA ALA A 184 -29.26 -1.10 -2.40
C ALA A 184 -28.08 -0.25 -2.86
N TRP A 185 -27.10 -0.01 -1.98
CA TRP A 185 -25.87 0.69 -2.32
C TRP A 185 -25.10 -0.01 -3.46
N PHE A 186 -24.81 -1.29 -3.30
CA PHE A 186 -24.07 -2.05 -4.31
C PHE A 186 -24.83 -2.23 -5.62
N ALA A 187 -26.16 -2.26 -5.60
CA ALA A 187 -26.99 -2.31 -6.80
C ALA A 187 -26.87 -1.03 -7.64
N LYS A 188 -26.76 0.13 -6.98
CA LYS A 188 -26.65 1.45 -7.65
C LYS A 188 -25.20 1.78 -8.03
N THR A 189 -24.21 1.28 -7.28
CA THR A 189 -22.80 1.65 -7.44
C THR A 189 -22.13 0.74 -8.46
N LYS A 190 -21.73 1.33 -9.61
CA LYS A 190 -20.93 0.65 -10.63
C LYS A 190 -19.59 1.39 -10.77
N PHE A 191 -18.48 0.64 -10.71
CA PHE A 191 -17.13 1.18 -10.92
C PHE A 191 -16.86 1.39 -12.40
#